data_04ed1ad751ee766edd290c63ef93f658
#
_entry.id   04ed1ad751ee766edd290c63ef93f658
#
_cell.length_a   1.000
_cell.length_b   1.000
_cell.length_c   1.000
_cell.angle_alpha   90.00
_cell.angle_beta   90.00
_cell.angle_gamma   90.00
#
_symmetry.space_group_name_H-M   'P 1'
#
loop_
_entity.id
_entity.type
_entity.pdbx_description
1 polymer ?
#
loop_
_entity_poly.entity_id
_entity_poly.type
_entity_poly.pdbx_seq_one_letter_code
_entity_poly.pdbx_strand_id
1 'polypeptide(L)'
;MEEKDLQLLEESKLYVSSMGKWMKFMAILGCIGIAFIVLIAFAVLFSGTLLADAFGGLGMRWLGLVYLVFVALYIPPVIYLFRASSAAQLAVEANNNEQVVEFLKNNKSFWKFCGILTIVVLCIYVVAIIGIIIAAIAMRMSMM
;
A
#
# COMPACT_ATOMS: atom_id res chain seq x y z
N MET A 1 2.87 -42.84 -4.67
CA MET A 1 2.50 -41.53 -5.23
C MET A 1 1.42 -40.86 -4.40
N GLU A 2 0.33 -41.54 -4.11
CA GLU A 2 -0.79 -40.97 -3.33
C GLU A 2 -0.44 -40.47 -1.92
N GLU A 3 0.39 -41.22 -1.16
CA GLU A 3 0.77 -40.83 0.20
C GLU A 3 1.65 -39.60 0.25
N LYS A 4 2.54 -39.44 -0.71
CA LYS A 4 3.39 -38.24 -0.87
C LYS A 4 2.59 -37.03 -1.32
N ASP A 5 1.60 -37.25 -2.18
CA ASP A 5 0.71 -36.16 -2.66
C ASP A 5 -0.22 -35.68 -1.54
N LEU A 6 -0.67 -36.60 -0.65
CA LEU A 6 -1.44 -36.25 0.54
C LEU A 6 -0.63 -35.42 1.55
N GLN A 7 0.63 -35.79 1.79
CA GLN A 7 1.53 -35.05 2.68
C GLN A 7 1.79 -33.64 2.14
N LEU A 8 2.06 -33.49 0.84
CA LEU A 8 2.24 -32.20 0.19
C LEU A 8 0.99 -31.32 0.28
N LEU A 9 -0.19 -31.93 0.19
CA LEU A 9 -1.46 -31.20 0.35
C LEU A 9 -1.66 -30.71 1.79
N GLU A 10 -1.33 -31.52 2.80
CA GLU A 10 -1.42 -31.11 4.20
C GLU A 10 -0.42 -30.01 4.55
N GLU A 11 0.83 -30.16 4.12
CA GLU A 11 1.85 -29.11 4.31
C GLU A 11 1.45 -27.81 3.62
N SER A 12 0.95 -27.86 2.39
CA SER A 12 0.51 -26.65 1.66
C SER A 12 -0.64 -25.94 2.36
N LYS A 13 -1.57 -26.67 2.98
CA LYS A 13 -2.65 -26.07 3.80
C LYS A 13 -2.11 -25.35 5.04
N LEU A 14 -1.11 -25.89 5.70
CA LEU A 14 -0.48 -25.24 6.85
C LEU A 14 0.18 -23.91 6.43
N TYR A 15 0.89 -23.89 5.31
CA TYR A 15 1.48 -22.66 4.77
C TYR A 15 0.42 -21.65 4.39
N VAL A 16 -0.65 -22.04 3.70
CA VAL A 16 -1.75 -21.14 3.33
C VAL A 16 -2.43 -20.55 4.58
N SER A 17 -2.66 -21.35 5.61
CA SER A 17 -3.20 -20.89 6.89
C SER A 17 -2.30 -19.85 7.56
N SER A 18 -1.00 -20.14 7.62
CA SER A 18 -0.01 -19.23 8.19
C SER A 18 0.05 -17.91 7.42
N MET A 19 0.10 -17.97 6.08
CA MET A 19 0.07 -16.80 5.22
C MET A 19 -1.20 -15.98 5.43
N GLY A 20 -2.36 -16.62 5.54
CA GLY A 20 -3.63 -15.96 5.80
C GLY A 20 -3.63 -15.15 7.11
N LYS A 21 -3.05 -15.69 8.18
CA LYS A 21 -2.92 -15.00 9.47
C LYS A 21 -2.02 -13.75 9.36
N TRP A 22 -0.88 -13.88 8.71
CA TRP A 22 0.03 -12.75 8.48
C TRP A 22 -0.59 -11.67 7.58
N MET A 23 -1.31 -12.07 6.54
CA MET A 23 -2.03 -11.14 5.66
C MET A 23 -3.11 -10.38 6.43
N LYS A 24 -3.84 -11.05 7.33
CA LYS A 24 -4.83 -10.40 8.20
C LYS A 24 -4.18 -9.36 9.12
N PHE A 25 -3.08 -9.72 9.73
CA PHE A 25 -2.30 -8.81 10.58
C PHE A 25 -1.84 -7.58 9.79
N MET A 26 -1.25 -7.78 8.61
CA MET A 26 -0.82 -6.68 7.73
C MET A 26 -1.99 -5.82 7.26
N ALA A 27 -3.15 -6.41 6.97
CA ALA A 27 -4.34 -5.68 6.58
C ALA A 27 -4.87 -4.79 7.72
N ILE A 28 -4.84 -5.28 8.96
CA ILE A 28 -5.21 -4.48 10.15
C ILE A 28 -4.24 -3.32 10.35
N LEU A 29 -2.92 -3.57 10.24
CA LEU A 29 -1.91 -2.51 10.29
C LEU A 29 -2.12 -1.48 9.17
N GLY A 30 -2.48 -1.94 7.97
CA GLY A 30 -2.84 -1.07 6.85
C GLY A 30 -4.03 -0.17 7.15
N CYS A 31 -5.09 -0.70 7.78
CA CYS A 31 -6.24 0.10 8.22
C CYS A 31 -5.85 1.16 9.27
N ILE A 32 -5.03 0.79 10.24
CA ILE A 32 -4.51 1.73 11.25
C ILE A 32 -3.70 2.82 10.57
N GLY A 33 -2.82 2.46 9.63
CA GLY A 33 -2.04 3.41 8.84
C GLY A 33 -2.91 4.39 8.05
N ILE A 34 -3.95 3.91 7.38
CA ILE A 34 -4.93 4.75 6.67
C ILE A 34 -5.60 5.74 7.66
N ALA A 35 -6.03 5.27 8.83
CA ALA A 35 -6.65 6.12 9.83
C ALA A 35 -5.71 7.24 10.28
N PHE A 36 -4.43 6.95 10.52
CA PHE A 36 -3.44 7.97 10.85
C PHE A 36 -3.22 8.98 9.73
N ILE A 37 -3.10 8.51 8.47
CA ILE A 37 -2.92 9.41 7.32
C ILE A 37 -4.14 10.32 7.15
N VAL A 38 -5.36 9.81 7.34
CA VAL A 38 -6.60 10.59 7.31
C VAL A 38 -6.59 11.65 8.40
N LEU A 39 -6.22 11.30 9.63
CA LEU A 39 -6.13 12.27 10.73
C LEU A 39 -5.12 13.38 10.43
N ILE A 40 -3.95 13.03 9.88
CA ILE A 40 -2.92 14.01 9.47
C ILE A 40 -3.47 14.90 8.34
N ALA A 41 -4.14 14.32 7.34
CA ALA A 41 -4.73 15.08 6.24
C ALA A 41 -5.75 16.12 6.75
N PHE A 42 -6.63 15.71 7.67
CA PHE A 42 -7.58 16.63 8.31
C PHE A 42 -6.87 17.69 9.14
N ALA A 43 -5.89 17.31 9.96
CA ALA A 43 -5.10 18.28 10.73
C ALA A 43 -4.45 19.33 9.82
N VAL A 44 -3.85 18.91 8.70
CA VAL A 44 -3.23 19.83 7.72
C VAL A 44 -4.27 20.72 7.03
N LEU A 45 -5.44 20.18 6.67
CA LEU A 45 -6.50 20.97 6.02
C LEU A 45 -7.13 22.01 6.95
N PHE A 46 -7.30 21.66 8.23
CA PHE A 46 -7.97 22.52 9.22
C PHE A 46 -7.02 23.47 9.97
N SER A 47 -5.72 23.11 10.12
CA SER A 47 -4.71 23.97 10.77
C SER A 47 -4.18 25.10 9.89
N GLY A 48 -4.89 25.41 8.83
CA GLY A 48 -4.51 26.31 7.72
C GLY A 48 -4.03 27.72 8.05
N THR A 49 -3.95 28.10 9.33
CA THR A 49 -3.43 29.40 9.77
C THR A 49 -2.14 29.29 10.59
N LEU A 50 -1.97 28.28 11.45
CA LEU A 50 -0.83 28.20 12.35
C LEU A 50 0.46 27.65 11.70
N LEU A 51 0.32 26.78 10.70
CA LEU A 51 1.46 26.21 9.94
C LEU A 51 1.67 26.91 8.59
N ALA A 52 0.69 27.68 8.11
CA ALA A 52 0.78 28.42 6.86
C ALA A 52 1.90 29.48 6.90
N ASP A 53 2.08 30.14 8.04
CA ASP A 53 3.13 31.15 8.23
C ASP A 53 4.54 30.53 8.25
N ALA A 54 4.66 29.28 8.71
CA ALA A 54 5.95 28.58 8.74
C ALA A 54 6.36 28.00 7.37
N PHE A 55 5.41 27.71 6.47
CA PHE A 55 5.64 27.03 5.19
C PHE A 55 5.11 27.77 3.95
N GLY A 56 4.84 29.09 4.03
CA GLY A 56 4.52 29.92 2.88
C GLY A 56 3.08 29.83 2.35
N GLY A 57 2.10 29.70 3.22
CA GLY A 57 0.67 29.97 2.98
C GLY A 57 -0.09 29.02 2.05
N LEU A 58 0.07 29.13 0.76
CA LEU A 58 -0.71 28.35 -0.24
C LEU A 58 -0.28 26.89 -0.39
N GLY A 59 0.97 26.55 -0.06
CA GLY A 59 1.50 25.19 -0.21
C GLY A 59 0.89 24.14 0.71
N MET A 60 0.40 24.56 1.87
CA MET A 60 -0.06 23.63 2.93
C MET A 60 -1.41 22.96 2.60
N ARG A 61 -2.33 23.68 1.97
CA ARG A 61 -3.63 23.11 1.56
C ARG A 61 -3.47 22.05 0.48
N TRP A 62 -2.56 22.23 -0.45
CA TRP A 62 -2.26 21.25 -1.49
C TRP A 62 -1.68 19.94 -0.90
N LEU A 63 -0.86 20.04 0.14
CA LEU A 63 -0.36 18.87 0.86
C LEU A 63 -1.49 18.02 1.44
N GLY A 64 -2.52 18.62 2.03
CA GLY A 64 -3.69 17.91 2.52
C GLY A 64 -4.42 17.14 1.42
N LEU A 65 -4.59 17.74 0.24
CA LEU A 65 -5.17 17.05 -0.93
C LEU A 65 -4.28 15.89 -1.42
N VAL A 66 -2.97 16.09 -1.43
CA VAL A 66 -2.01 15.03 -1.79
C VAL A 66 -2.13 13.84 -0.82
N TYR A 67 -2.25 14.08 0.49
CA TYR A 67 -2.48 13.02 1.48
C TYR A 67 -3.78 12.26 1.22
N LEU A 68 -4.87 12.93 0.84
CA LEU A 68 -6.13 12.26 0.48
C LEU A 68 -5.99 11.37 -0.76
N VAL A 69 -5.21 11.80 -1.76
CA VAL A 69 -4.90 10.95 -2.92
C VAL A 69 -4.12 9.70 -2.49
N PHE A 70 -3.14 9.85 -1.59
CA PHE A 70 -2.42 8.70 -1.03
C PHE A 70 -3.34 7.74 -0.29
N VAL A 71 -4.29 8.25 0.51
CA VAL A 71 -5.30 7.41 1.17
C VAL A 71 -6.10 6.62 0.14
N ALA A 72 -6.59 7.26 -0.91
CA ALA A 72 -7.35 6.59 -1.96
C ALA A 72 -6.55 5.49 -2.67
N LEU A 73 -5.24 5.71 -2.90
CA LEU A 73 -4.33 4.73 -3.48
C LEU A 73 -4.01 3.56 -2.52
N TYR A 74 -4.10 3.78 -1.21
CA TYR A 74 -3.79 2.76 -0.21
C TYR A 74 -4.97 1.82 0.11
N ILE A 75 -6.20 2.23 -0.19
CA ILE A 75 -7.42 1.44 0.07
C ILE A 75 -7.42 0.11 -0.71
N PRO A 76 -7.19 0.07 -2.05
CA PRO A 76 -7.26 -1.17 -2.81
C PRO A 76 -6.33 -2.28 -2.29
N PRO A 77 -5.03 -2.07 -2.03
CA PRO A 77 -4.16 -3.12 -1.52
C PRO A 77 -4.62 -3.67 -0.17
N VAL A 78 -5.15 -2.83 0.72
CA VAL A 78 -5.66 -3.28 2.01
C VAL A 78 -6.90 -4.16 1.83
N ILE A 79 -7.81 -3.81 0.91
CA ILE A 79 -8.98 -4.64 0.60
C ILE A 79 -8.55 -6.00 0.01
N TYR A 80 -7.60 -6.02 -0.92
CA TYR A 80 -7.09 -7.28 -1.49
C TYR A 80 -6.45 -8.15 -0.42
N LEU A 81 -5.73 -7.56 0.51
CA LEU A 81 -5.10 -8.27 1.61
C LEU A 81 -6.13 -8.90 2.56
N PHE A 82 -7.22 -8.17 2.89
CA PHE A 82 -8.33 -8.70 3.68
C PHE A 82 -9.02 -9.86 2.98
N ARG A 83 -9.35 -9.71 1.69
CA ARG A 83 -10.00 -10.76 0.91
C ARG A 83 -9.12 -12.00 0.78
N ALA A 84 -7.84 -11.82 0.52
CA ALA A 84 -6.88 -12.92 0.46
C ALA A 84 -6.77 -13.65 1.81
N SER A 85 -6.70 -12.91 2.91
CA SER A 85 -6.67 -13.49 4.25
C SER A 85 -7.92 -14.32 4.58
N SER A 86 -9.11 -13.79 4.28
CA SER A 86 -10.37 -14.50 4.52
C SER A 86 -10.48 -15.75 3.66
N ALA A 87 -10.12 -15.65 2.37
CA ALA A 87 -10.11 -16.79 1.46
C ALA A 87 -9.12 -17.87 1.89
N ALA A 88 -7.93 -17.50 2.40
CA ALA A 88 -6.95 -18.44 2.93
C ALA A 88 -7.47 -19.21 4.14
N GLN A 89 -8.17 -18.55 5.06
CA GLN A 89 -8.76 -19.22 6.24
C GLN A 89 -9.88 -20.17 5.83
N LEU A 90 -10.80 -19.73 4.97
CA LEU A 90 -11.90 -20.58 4.47
C LEU A 90 -11.39 -21.77 3.64
N ALA A 91 -10.31 -21.59 2.87
CA ALA A 91 -9.70 -22.68 2.11
C ALA A 91 -9.22 -23.83 2.99
N VAL A 92 -8.69 -23.50 4.17
CA VAL A 92 -8.18 -24.50 5.12
C VAL A 92 -9.32 -25.12 5.94
N GLU A 93 -10.26 -24.29 6.43
CA GLU A 93 -11.35 -24.76 7.30
C GLU A 93 -12.38 -25.62 6.54
N ALA A 94 -12.77 -25.19 5.34
CA ALA A 94 -13.78 -25.86 4.54
C ALA A 94 -13.23 -26.90 3.54
N ASN A 95 -11.91 -27.07 3.47
CA ASN A 95 -11.24 -27.93 2.48
C ASN A 95 -11.70 -27.66 1.04
N ASN A 96 -11.95 -26.39 0.71
CA ASN A 96 -12.58 -25.95 -0.52
C ASN A 96 -11.53 -25.41 -1.51
N ASN A 97 -11.37 -26.10 -2.62
CA ASN A 97 -10.43 -25.71 -3.68
C ASN A 97 -10.77 -24.35 -4.33
N GLU A 98 -12.04 -23.97 -4.38
CA GLU A 98 -12.45 -22.67 -4.92
C GLU A 98 -11.89 -21.51 -4.09
N GLN A 99 -11.85 -21.66 -2.77
CA GLN A 99 -11.28 -20.65 -1.87
C GLN A 99 -9.76 -20.53 -2.02
N VAL A 100 -9.07 -21.61 -2.37
CA VAL A 100 -7.63 -21.55 -2.71
C VAL A 100 -7.42 -20.71 -3.98
N VAL A 101 -8.25 -20.89 -4.98
CA VAL A 101 -8.20 -20.09 -6.22
C VAL A 101 -8.50 -18.63 -5.94
N GLU A 102 -9.48 -18.33 -5.09
CA GLU A 102 -9.82 -16.96 -4.70
C GLU A 102 -8.67 -16.30 -3.91
N PHE A 103 -8.05 -17.01 -2.99
CA PHE A 103 -6.85 -16.57 -2.30
C PHE A 103 -5.73 -16.19 -3.27
N LEU A 104 -5.41 -17.07 -4.21
CA LEU A 104 -4.36 -16.82 -5.21
C LEU A 104 -4.69 -15.63 -6.12
N LYS A 105 -5.96 -15.49 -6.52
CA LYS A 105 -6.44 -14.37 -7.34
C LYS A 105 -6.28 -13.03 -6.60
N ASN A 106 -6.69 -12.96 -5.36
CA ASN A 106 -6.56 -11.73 -4.56
C ASN A 106 -5.10 -11.41 -4.25
N ASN A 107 -4.28 -12.42 -3.95
CA ASN A 107 -2.85 -12.26 -3.74
C ASN A 107 -2.15 -11.75 -5.02
N LYS A 108 -2.45 -12.32 -6.19
CA LYS A 108 -1.97 -11.83 -7.48
C LYS A 108 -2.35 -10.38 -7.72
N SER A 109 -3.59 -10.00 -7.44
CA SER A 109 -4.09 -8.64 -7.63
C SER A 109 -3.38 -7.65 -6.70
N PHE A 110 -3.13 -8.04 -5.45
CA PHE A 110 -2.35 -7.26 -4.50
C PHE A 110 -0.93 -6.98 -5.04
N TRP A 111 -0.18 -8.02 -5.42
CA TRP A 111 1.17 -7.87 -5.92
C TRP A 111 1.24 -7.09 -7.23
N LYS A 112 0.28 -7.30 -8.14
CA LYS A 112 0.16 -6.52 -9.38
C LYS A 112 -0.02 -5.04 -9.08
N PHE A 113 -0.92 -4.70 -8.16
CA PHE A 113 -1.16 -3.31 -7.76
C PHE A 113 0.07 -2.68 -7.12
N CYS A 114 0.69 -3.36 -6.17
CA CYS A 114 1.93 -2.91 -5.53
C CYS A 114 3.06 -2.69 -6.54
N GLY A 115 3.23 -3.60 -7.49
CA GLY A 115 4.23 -3.48 -8.54
C GLY A 115 4.02 -2.25 -9.42
N ILE A 116 2.79 -2.01 -9.87
CA ILE A 116 2.46 -0.82 -10.67
C ILE A 116 2.72 0.45 -9.86
N LEU A 117 2.27 0.49 -8.61
CA LEU A 117 2.47 1.64 -7.72
C LEU A 117 3.97 1.93 -7.50
N THR A 118 4.76 0.90 -7.29
CA THR A 118 6.22 1.03 -7.13
C THR A 118 6.87 1.62 -8.36
N ILE A 119 6.50 1.19 -9.56
CA ILE A 119 7.02 1.74 -10.81
C ILE A 119 6.67 3.22 -10.94
N VAL A 120 5.42 3.60 -10.67
CA VAL A 120 4.97 5.00 -10.72
C VAL A 120 5.76 5.86 -9.74
N VAL A 121 5.93 5.40 -8.50
CA VAL A 121 6.70 6.12 -7.48
C VAL A 121 8.16 6.27 -7.91
N LEU A 122 8.80 5.24 -8.45
CA LEU A 122 10.17 5.31 -8.96
C LEU A 122 10.30 6.32 -10.09
N CYS A 123 9.36 6.36 -11.03
CA CYS A 123 9.35 7.35 -12.10
C CYS A 123 9.25 8.78 -11.54
N ILE A 124 8.38 9.03 -10.56
CA ILE A 124 8.25 10.32 -9.89
C ILE A 124 9.56 10.70 -9.19
N TYR A 125 10.21 9.76 -8.49
CA TYR A 125 11.51 10.00 -7.84
C TYR A 125 12.59 10.41 -8.83
N VAL A 126 12.70 9.71 -9.97
CA VAL A 126 13.68 10.03 -11.00
C VAL A 126 13.47 11.45 -11.55
N VAL A 127 12.22 11.80 -11.89
CA VAL A 127 11.88 13.13 -12.38
C VAL A 127 12.18 14.20 -11.33
N ALA A 128 11.86 13.97 -10.07
CA ALA A 128 12.14 14.89 -8.98
C ALA A 128 13.67 15.14 -8.79
N ILE A 129 14.47 14.09 -8.84
CA ILE A 129 15.93 14.18 -8.73
C ILE A 129 16.50 15.02 -9.88
N ILE A 130 16.08 14.74 -11.12
CA ILE A 130 16.50 15.51 -12.30
C ILE A 130 16.11 16.98 -12.15
N GLY A 131 14.88 17.27 -11.70
CA GLY A 131 14.41 18.63 -11.45
C GLY A 131 15.25 19.38 -10.42
N ILE A 132 15.61 18.72 -9.31
CA ILE A 132 16.47 19.30 -8.26
C ILE A 132 17.87 19.61 -8.81
N ILE A 133 18.45 18.71 -9.60
CA ILE A 133 19.77 18.90 -10.20
C ILE A 133 19.74 20.12 -11.15
N ILE A 134 18.74 20.20 -12.03
CA ILE A 134 18.59 21.33 -12.96
C ILE A 134 18.43 22.64 -12.19
N ALA A 135 17.58 22.68 -11.17
CA ALA A 135 17.38 23.87 -10.33
C ALA A 135 18.68 24.29 -9.61
N ALA A 136 19.46 23.36 -9.10
CA ALA A 136 20.73 23.62 -8.44
C ALA A 136 21.77 24.20 -9.41
N ILE A 137 21.83 23.71 -10.64
CA ILE A 137 22.72 24.24 -11.68
C ILE A 137 22.29 25.65 -12.08
N ALA A 138 20.99 25.86 -12.30
CA ALA A 138 20.46 27.19 -12.68
C ALA A 138 20.74 28.24 -11.60
N MET A 139 20.57 27.91 -10.32
CA MET A 139 20.90 28.84 -9.22
C MET A 139 22.41 29.18 -9.17
N ARG A 140 23.29 28.21 -9.42
CA ARG A 140 24.74 28.48 -9.49
C ARG A 140 25.11 29.42 -10.62
N MET A 141 24.49 29.21 -11.79
CA MET A 141 24.73 30.11 -12.96
C MET A 141 24.23 31.53 -12.75
N SER A 142 23.18 31.74 -11.97
CA SER A 142 22.66 33.08 -11.68
C SER A 142 23.46 33.82 -10.61
N MET A 143 24.33 33.16 -9.87
CA MET A 143 25.21 33.76 -8.86
C MET A 143 26.63 34.04 -9.38
N MET A 144 26.95 33.68 -10.59
CA MET A 144 28.20 34.00 -11.30
C MET A 144 28.00 35.20 -12.23
#